data_5355ed8dfbc09263bec7d0198b8081d0
#
_entry.id   5355ed8dfbc09263bec7d0198b8081d0
#
_cell.length_a   1.000
_cell.length_b   1.000
_cell.length_c   1.000
_cell.angle_alpha   90.00
_cell.angle_beta   90.00
_cell.angle_gamma   90.00
#
_symmetry.space_group_name_H-M   'P 1'
#
loop_
_entity.id
_entity.type
_entity.pdbx_description
1 polymer ?
#
loop_
_entity_poly.entity_id
_entity_poly.type
_entity_poly.pdbx_seq_one_letter_code
_entity_poly.pdbx_strand_id
1 'polypeptide(L)'
;MERIKLTFMDCNYAIHKDCGVVVATAKFKIFGEVLTIKGKAMCPPSMFDENIGKKIARARAERSAYIRARQEIKIIKKRIERQLNIVNSSLDFFNDCITHQDDYINEF
;
A
#
# COMPACT_ATOMS: atom_id res chain seq x y z
N MET A 1 6.08 17.60 -3.51
CA MET A 1 5.94 16.27 -4.15
C MET A 1 4.64 15.63 -3.70
N GLU A 2 3.77 15.31 -4.62
CA GLU A 2 2.54 14.61 -4.30
C GLU A 2 2.79 13.12 -4.06
N ARG A 3 2.09 12.58 -3.10
CA ARG A 3 2.14 11.15 -2.77
C ARG A 3 0.77 10.66 -2.34
N ILE A 4 0.55 9.38 -2.51
CA ILE A 4 -0.63 8.72 -1.94
C ILE A 4 -0.46 8.66 -0.43
N LYS A 5 -1.49 9.12 0.29
CA LYS A 5 -1.42 9.24 1.74
C LYS A 5 -2.03 8.01 2.42
N LEU A 6 -1.33 7.54 3.44
CA LEU A 6 -1.84 6.62 4.43
C LEU A 6 -2.15 7.43 5.69
N THR A 7 -3.42 7.53 6.04
CA THR A 7 -3.88 8.36 7.15
C THR A 7 -4.22 7.49 8.36
N PHE A 8 -3.59 7.77 9.50
CA PHE A 8 -3.95 7.16 10.76
C PHE A 8 -5.32 7.62 11.22
N MET A 9 -6.16 6.71 11.68
CA MET A 9 -7.51 7.02 12.20
C MET A 9 -7.59 6.84 13.69
N ASP A 10 -7.39 5.62 14.19
CA ASP A 10 -7.40 5.33 15.62
C ASP A 10 -6.56 4.08 15.94
N CYS A 11 -6.32 3.88 17.23
CA CYS A 11 -5.61 2.70 17.72
C CYS A 11 -6.20 2.28 19.05
N ASN A 12 -6.62 1.03 19.15
CA ASN A 12 -7.10 0.41 20.37
C ASN A 12 -6.11 -0.65 20.84
N TYR A 13 -6.04 -0.84 22.15
CA TYR A 13 -5.10 -1.78 22.76
C TYR A 13 -5.84 -2.85 23.55
N ALA A 14 -5.40 -4.09 23.40
CA ALA A 14 -5.76 -5.20 24.26
C ALA A 14 -4.52 -5.58 25.08
N ILE A 15 -4.65 -5.54 26.40
CA ILE A 15 -3.54 -5.75 27.31
C ILE A 15 -3.76 -7.01 28.11
N HIS A 16 -2.82 -7.95 28.01
CA HIS A 16 -2.85 -9.23 28.70
C HIS A 16 -1.63 -9.33 29.62
N LYS A 17 -1.74 -8.73 30.80
CA LYS A 17 -0.62 -8.65 31.78
C LYS A 17 -0.07 -10.02 32.17
N ASP A 18 -0.96 -11.00 32.36
CA ASP A 18 -0.59 -12.35 32.77
C ASP A 18 0.32 -13.04 31.75
N CYS A 19 0.14 -12.73 30.48
CA CYS A 19 0.93 -13.28 29.37
C CYS A 19 2.06 -12.34 28.93
N GLY A 20 2.09 -11.10 29.43
CA GLY A 20 3.05 -10.09 28.99
C GLY A 20 2.83 -9.63 27.55
N VAL A 21 1.58 -9.59 27.10
CA VAL A 21 1.22 -9.30 25.70
C VAL A 21 0.40 -8.02 25.61
N VAL A 22 0.76 -7.16 24.67
CA VAL A 22 -0.03 -6.00 24.26
C VAL A 22 -0.30 -6.13 22.76
N VAL A 23 -1.57 -6.03 22.38
CA VAL A 23 -1.99 -6.03 20.97
C VAL A 23 -2.57 -4.67 20.64
N ALA A 24 -1.97 -3.98 19.68
CA ALA A 24 -2.51 -2.74 19.12
C ALA A 24 -3.32 -3.08 17.87
N THR A 25 -4.57 -2.61 17.82
CA THR A 25 -5.41 -2.68 16.63
C THR A 25 -5.55 -1.27 16.09
N ALA A 26 -4.83 -0.97 15.03
CA ALA A 26 -4.78 0.35 14.43
C ALA A 26 -5.58 0.37 13.14
N LYS A 27 -6.29 1.47 12.91
CA LYS A 27 -7.03 1.71 11.66
C LYS A 27 -6.38 2.82 10.89
N PHE A 28 -6.21 2.57 9.60
CA PHE A 28 -5.63 3.52 8.65
C PHE A 28 -6.55 3.65 7.45
N LYS A 29 -6.45 4.78 6.78
CA LYS A 29 -7.21 5.02 5.54
C LYS A 29 -6.26 5.23 4.39
N ILE A 30 -6.48 4.46 3.31
CA ILE A 30 -5.74 4.58 2.06
C ILE A 30 -6.73 4.37 0.91
N PHE A 31 -6.66 5.23 -0.12
CA PHE A 31 -7.58 5.19 -1.28
C PHE A 31 -9.06 5.22 -0.88
N GLY A 32 -9.42 5.89 0.22
CA GLY A 32 -10.79 5.92 0.71
C GLY A 32 -11.24 4.65 1.44
N GLU A 33 -10.39 3.64 1.53
CA GLU A 33 -10.67 2.38 2.21
C GLU A 33 -9.99 2.32 3.58
N VAL A 34 -10.63 1.64 4.52
CA VAL A 34 -10.09 1.46 5.88
C VAL A 34 -9.35 0.14 5.97
N LEU A 35 -8.08 0.21 6.40
CA LEU A 35 -7.27 -0.95 6.74
C LEU A 35 -7.22 -1.12 8.25
N THR A 36 -7.50 -2.32 8.74
CA THR A 36 -7.32 -2.67 10.15
C THR A 36 -6.08 -3.54 10.29
N ILE A 37 -5.09 -3.05 11.01
CA ILE A 37 -3.78 -3.68 11.15
C ILE A 37 -3.51 -3.92 12.63
N LYS A 38 -2.99 -5.10 12.96
CA LYS A 38 -2.60 -5.45 14.33
C LYS A 38 -1.10 -5.48 14.48
N GLY A 39 -0.63 -4.95 15.61
CA GLY A 39 0.75 -5.07 16.05
C GLY A 39 0.77 -5.68 17.44
N LYS A 40 1.77 -6.49 17.72
CA LYS A 40 1.89 -7.21 18.99
C LYS A 40 3.24 -6.96 19.62
N ALA A 41 3.23 -6.71 20.93
CA ALA A 41 4.42 -6.64 21.76
C ALA A 41 4.35 -7.72 22.84
N MET A 42 5.46 -8.38 23.08
CA MET A 42 5.58 -9.41 24.12
C MET A 42 6.77 -9.12 24.99
N CYS A 43 6.58 -9.27 26.32
CA CYS A 43 7.67 -9.24 27.26
C CYS A 43 7.37 -10.21 28.42
N PRO A 44 8.41 -10.67 29.15
CA PRO A 44 8.16 -11.52 30.32
C PRO A 44 7.24 -10.80 31.32
N PRO A 45 6.25 -11.49 31.92
CA PRO A 45 5.32 -10.85 32.87
C PRO A 45 6.02 -10.15 34.04
N SER A 46 7.16 -10.65 34.46
CA SER A 46 7.96 -10.05 35.55
C SER A 46 8.59 -8.70 35.17
N MET A 47 8.73 -8.44 33.86
CA MET A 47 9.33 -7.21 33.31
C MET A 47 8.31 -6.40 32.50
N PHE A 48 7.03 -6.69 32.66
CA PHE A 48 5.99 -6.08 31.86
C PHE A 48 5.85 -4.59 32.15
N ASP A 49 5.96 -3.78 31.11
CA ASP A 49 5.68 -2.35 31.13
C ASP A 49 4.62 -2.04 30.07
N GLU A 50 3.44 -1.67 30.54
CA GLU A 50 2.28 -1.41 29.69
C GLU A 50 2.54 -0.27 28.68
N ASN A 51 3.17 0.80 29.13
CA ASN A 51 3.43 1.97 28.27
C ASN A 51 4.42 1.64 27.15
N ILE A 52 5.49 0.94 27.49
CA ILE A 52 6.47 0.48 26.49
C ILE A 52 5.83 -0.53 25.54
N GLY A 53 5.05 -1.46 26.08
CA GLY A 53 4.32 -2.45 25.30
C GLY A 53 3.38 -1.82 24.28
N LYS A 54 2.63 -0.80 24.68
CA LYS A 54 1.76 -0.03 23.76
C LYS A 54 2.55 0.64 22.65
N LYS A 55 3.66 1.29 22.95
CA LYS A 55 4.51 1.96 21.96
C LYS A 55 5.06 0.99 20.95
N ILE A 56 5.55 -0.16 21.40
CA ILE A 56 6.11 -1.18 20.50
C ILE A 56 5.01 -1.81 19.64
N ALA A 57 3.87 -2.16 20.24
CA ALA A 57 2.75 -2.76 19.51
C ALA A 57 2.23 -1.81 18.43
N ARG A 58 2.09 -0.52 18.76
CA ARG A 58 1.68 0.50 17.80
C ARG A 58 2.69 0.67 16.68
N ALA A 59 3.98 0.75 16.99
CA ALA A 59 5.03 0.87 15.98
C ALA A 59 5.04 -0.33 15.03
N ARG A 60 4.81 -1.53 15.54
CA ARG A 60 4.71 -2.74 14.72
C ARG A 60 3.47 -2.72 13.83
N ALA A 61 2.34 -2.22 14.33
CA ALA A 61 1.14 -2.03 13.54
C ALA A 61 1.37 -1.01 12.42
N GLU A 62 2.00 0.12 12.73
CA GLU A 62 2.34 1.14 11.73
C GLU A 62 3.29 0.58 10.66
N ARG A 63 4.32 -0.16 11.06
CA ARG A 63 5.23 -0.80 10.11
C ARG A 63 4.49 -1.74 9.16
N SER A 64 3.58 -2.54 9.70
CA SER A 64 2.76 -3.45 8.89
C SER A 64 1.84 -2.69 7.95
N ALA A 65 1.29 -1.55 8.38
CA ALA A 65 0.48 -0.67 7.54
C ALA A 65 1.29 -0.09 6.37
N TYR A 66 2.52 0.35 6.61
CA TYR A 66 3.40 0.84 5.56
C TYR A 66 3.76 -0.25 4.55
N ILE A 67 4.03 -1.45 5.03
CA ILE A 67 4.30 -2.61 4.14
C ILE A 67 3.07 -2.90 3.27
N ARG A 68 1.88 -2.90 3.86
CA ARG A 68 0.63 -3.13 3.15
C ARG A 68 0.37 -2.05 2.10
N ALA A 69 0.57 -0.79 2.46
CA ALA A 69 0.44 0.34 1.54
C ALA A 69 1.41 0.21 0.36
N ARG A 70 2.65 -0.15 0.63
CA ARG A 70 3.66 -0.39 -0.42
C ARG A 70 3.23 -1.49 -1.38
N GLN A 71 2.68 -2.59 -0.89
CA GLN A 71 2.19 -3.68 -1.72
C GLN A 71 1.04 -3.24 -2.62
N GLU A 72 0.08 -2.48 -2.09
CA GLU A 72 -1.05 -1.95 -2.86
C GLU A 72 -0.58 -1.03 -3.99
N ILE A 73 0.38 -0.15 -3.69
CA ILE A 73 0.94 0.76 -4.69
C ILE A 73 1.70 0.01 -5.77
N LYS A 74 2.44 -1.04 -5.42
CA LYS A 74 3.13 -1.88 -6.41
C LYS A 74 2.16 -2.56 -7.38
N ILE A 75 1.00 -3.01 -6.88
CA ILE A 75 -0.04 -3.62 -7.72
C ILE A 75 -0.60 -2.58 -8.71
N ILE A 76 -0.88 -1.38 -8.23
CA ILE A 76 -1.38 -0.27 -9.07
C ILE A 76 -0.34 0.10 -10.12
N LYS A 77 0.93 0.22 -9.73
CA LYS A 77 2.02 0.53 -10.65
C LYS A 77 2.10 -0.46 -11.82
N LYS A 78 2.02 -1.76 -11.52
CA LYS A 78 2.04 -2.80 -12.56
C LYS A 78 0.85 -2.69 -13.51
N ARG A 79 -0.32 -2.35 -12.99
CA ARG A 79 -1.53 -2.16 -13.79
C ARG A 79 -1.38 -0.99 -14.75
N ILE A 80 -0.86 0.14 -14.26
CA ILE A 80 -0.63 1.34 -15.05
C ILE A 80 0.43 1.08 -16.14
N GLU A 81 1.52 0.41 -15.81
CA GLU A 81 2.57 0.05 -16.76
C GLU A 81 2.01 -0.84 -17.89
N ARG A 82 1.16 -1.79 -17.55
CA ARG A 82 0.51 -2.67 -18.53
C ARG A 82 -0.38 -1.87 -19.47
N GLN A 83 -1.19 -0.95 -18.94
CA GLN A 83 -2.05 -0.08 -19.76
C GLN A 83 -1.23 0.84 -20.63
N LEU A 84 -0.14 1.40 -20.12
CA LEU A 84 0.77 2.25 -20.89
C LEU A 84 1.38 1.48 -22.07
N ASN A 85 1.77 0.24 -21.87
CA ASN A 85 2.30 -0.61 -22.96
C ASN A 85 1.27 -0.84 -24.05
N ILE A 86 0.00 -1.08 -23.69
CA ILE A 86 -1.09 -1.25 -24.64
C ILE A 86 -1.31 0.03 -25.44
N VAL A 87 -1.32 1.18 -24.77
CA VAL A 87 -1.48 2.48 -25.41
C VAL A 87 -0.34 2.76 -26.39
N ASN A 88 0.90 2.54 -25.97
CA ASN A 88 2.07 2.74 -26.81
C ASN A 88 2.06 1.83 -28.04
N SER A 89 1.72 0.57 -27.89
CA SER A 89 1.60 -0.37 -29.00
C SER A 89 0.49 0.04 -29.96
N SER A 90 -0.60 0.59 -29.45
CA SER A 90 -1.70 1.11 -30.26
C SER A 90 -1.30 2.33 -31.06
N LEU A 91 -0.53 3.25 -30.47
CA LEU A 91 0.03 4.41 -31.17
C LEU A 91 0.93 3.98 -32.34
N ASP A 92 1.83 3.03 -32.10
CA ASP A 92 2.73 2.50 -33.11
C ASP A 92 1.94 1.88 -34.26
N PHE A 93 0.92 1.10 -33.93
CA PHE A 93 0.06 0.48 -34.94
C PHE A 93 -0.63 1.53 -35.83
N PHE A 94 -1.25 2.55 -35.24
CA PHE A 94 -1.95 3.58 -36.00
C PHE A 94 -0.99 4.46 -36.79
N ASN A 95 0.21 4.75 -36.27
CA ASN A 95 1.23 5.45 -37.03
C ASN A 95 1.64 4.66 -38.27
N ASP A 96 1.81 3.34 -38.15
CA ASP A 96 2.09 2.46 -39.29
C ASP A 96 0.95 2.46 -40.32
N CYS A 97 -0.30 2.44 -39.84
CA CYS A 97 -1.46 2.53 -40.73
C CYS A 97 -1.48 3.83 -41.53
N ILE A 98 -1.17 4.96 -40.86
CA ILE A 98 -1.12 6.27 -41.53
C ILE A 98 -0.02 6.29 -42.57
N THR A 99 1.17 5.82 -42.25
CA THR A 99 2.29 5.74 -43.21
C THR A 99 1.91 4.88 -44.42
N HIS A 100 1.27 3.74 -44.18
CA HIS A 100 0.84 2.85 -45.25
C HIS A 100 -0.19 3.51 -46.17
N GLN A 101 -1.13 4.28 -45.62
CA GLN A 101 -2.12 5.03 -46.41
C GLN A 101 -1.47 6.17 -47.21
N ASP A 102 -0.52 6.87 -46.60
CA ASP A 102 0.24 7.92 -47.27
C ASP A 102 1.00 7.36 -48.50
N ASP A 103 1.65 6.22 -48.33
CA ASP A 103 2.34 5.53 -49.44
C ASP A 103 1.38 5.12 -50.55
N TYR A 104 0.21 4.61 -50.18
CA TYR A 104 -0.84 4.23 -51.13
C TYR A 104 -1.35 5.44 -51.91
N ILE A 105 -1.61 6.56 -51.23
CA ILE A 105 -2.07 7.81 -51.86
C ILE A 105 -1.00 8.33 -52.83
N ASN A 106 0.27 8.25 -52.48
CA ASN A 106 1.38 8.74 -53.29
C ASN A 106 1.61 7.90 -54.58
N GLU A 107 1.01 6.71 -54.66
CA GLU A 107 1.05 5.90 -55.90
C GLU A 107 0.15 6.46 -57.00
N PHE A 108 -0.75 7.33 -56.65
CA PHE A 108 -1.66 7.98 -57.56
C PHE A 108 -1.24 9.41 -57.81
#